data_a38176c312e22dfaa12b440c03e201bb
#
_entry.id   a38176c312e22dfaa12b440c03e201bb
#
_cell.length_a   1.000
_cell.length_b   1.000
_cell.length_c   1.000
_cell.angle_alpha   90.00
_cell.angle_beta   90.00
_cell.angle_gamma   90.00
#
_symmetry.space_group_name_H-M   'P 1'
#
loop_
_entity.id
_entity.type
_entity.pdbx_description
1 polymer ?
#
loop_
_entity_poly.entity_id
_entity_poly.type
_entity_poly.pdbx_seq_one_letter_code
_entity_poly.pdbx_strand_id
1 'polypeptide(L)'
;IRDRLKYIKMLKPGENWRNLPKELQPEAMGNSYHLGGGKTGFYRRLDWDSPSPTVVTHPAMPATELAHPTENRPLSIQEYKRIQEFPDDWVIEGSLLDKYKQIGNAVPVGLGRAIGRTIAAHRQGVETAAPEGFPYSRYKGTSDHEFETGILSGKRKKTSSQLTIEFD
;
A
#
# COMPACT_ATOMS: atom_id res chain seq x y z
N ILE A 1 6.61 -18.52 -10.44
CA ILE A 1 6.60 -17.25 -11.21
C ILE A 1 6.01 -17.47 -12.60
N ARG A 2 6.40 -18.54 -13.36
CA ARG A 2 5.92 -18.76 -14.73
C ARG A 2 4.40 -18.86 -14.84
N ASP A 3 3.74 -19.53 -13.92
CA ASP A 3 2.28 -19.73 -13.96
C ASP A 3 1.48 -18.43 -13.73
N ARG A 4 2.06 -17.45 -13.05
CA ARG A 4 1.41 -16.17 -12.78
C ARG A 4 1.53 -15.19 -13.93
N LEU A 5 2.57 -15.29 -14.74
CA LEU A 5 2.77 -14.42 -15.89
C LEU A 5 1.59 -14.49 -16.87
N LYS A 6 0.88 -15.63 -16.92
CA LYS A 6 -0.30 -15.76 -17.78
C LYS A 6 -1.40 -14.74 -17.39
N TYR A 7 -1.60 -14.51 -16.08
CA TYR A 7 -2.60 -13.55 -15.61
C TYR A 7 -2.13 -12.09 -15.79
N ILE A 8 -0.88 -11.81 -15.46
CA ILE A 8 -0.30 -10.48 -15.64
C ILE A 8 -0.37 -10.02 -17.09
N LYS A 9 -0.16 -10.92 -18.06
CA LYS A 9 -0.25 -10.61 -19.50
C LYS A 9 -1.65 -10.16 -19.95
N MET A 10 -2.70 -10.53 -19.22
CA MET A 10 -4.09 -10.18 -19.53
C MET A 10 -4.49 -8.81 -18.96
N LEU A 11 -3.69 -8.26 -18.04
CA LEU A 11 -4.00 -7.03 -17.35
C LEU A 11 -3.39 -5.82 -18.05
N LYS A 12 -4.15 -4.76 -18.16
CA LYS A 12 -3.69 -3.45 -18.62
C LYS A 12 -3.08 -2.66 -17.45
N PRO A 13 -2.33 -1.56 -17.70
CA PRO A 13 -1.90 -0.65 -16.65
C PRO A 13 -3.06 -0.25 -15.71
N GLY A 14 -2.81 -0.23 -14.41
CA GLY A 14 -3.81 0.09 -13.38
C GLY A 14 -4.76 -1.05 -12.98
N GLU A 15 -4.77 -2.14 -13.72
CA GLU A 15 -5.65 -3.27 -13.45
C GLU A 15 -5.09 -4.26 -12.42
N ASN A 16 -5.99 -5.08 -11.89
CA ASN A 16 -5.69 -6.14 -10.94
C ASN A 16 -6.53 -7.40 -11.24
N TRP A 17 -6.43 -8.42 -10.39
CA TRP A 17 -7.12 -9.69 -10.58
C TRP A 17 -8.63 -9.57 -10.87
N ARG A 18 -9.30 -8.51 -10.43
CA ARG A 18 -10.75 -8.31 -10.67
C ARG A 18 -11.07 -8.01 -12.13
N ASN A 19 -10.07 -7.58 -12.89
CA ASN A 19 -10.18 -7.30 -14.31
C ASN A 19 -9.91 -8.53 -15.18
N LEU A 20 -9.46 -9.63 -14.58
CA LEU A 20 -9.36 -10.92 -15.28
C LEU A 20 -10.75 -11.43 -15.66
N PRO A 21 -10.88 -12.23 -16.73
CA PRO A 21 -12.11 -12.97 -17.04
C PRO A 21 -12.61 -13.72 -15.80
N LYS A 22 -13.94 -13.65 -15.57
CA LYS A 22 -14.55 -14.20 -14.34
C LYS A 22 -14.23 -15.68 -14.13
N GLU A 23 -14.12 -16.43 -15.20
CA GLU A 23 -13.81 -17.85 -15.20
C GLU A 23 -12.40 -18.15 -14.68
N LEU A 24 -11.47 -17.20 -14.88
CA LEU A 24 -10.06 -17.34 -14.45
C LEU A 24 -9.80 -16.79 -13.04
N GLN A 25 -10.69 -15.97 -12.50
CA GLN A 25 -10.50 -15.37 -11.18
C GLN A 25 -10.36 -16.40 -10.06
N PRO A 26 -11.19 -17.47 -9.98
CA PRO A 26 -11.03 -18.51 -8.96
C PRO A 26 -9.69 -19.24 -9.08
N GLU A 27 -9.25 -19.56 -10.29
CA GLU A 27 -7.97 -20.22 -10.55
C GLU A 27 -6.80 -19.31 -10.15
N ALA A 28 -6.83 -18.03 -10.53
CA ALA A 28 -5.80 -17.05 -10.22
C ALA A 28 -5.64 -16.82 -8.72
N MET A 29 -6.77 -16.74 -8.01
CA MET A 29 -6.83 -16.41 -6.59
C MET A 29 -6.73 -17.62 -5.65
N GLY A 30 -7.03 -18.83 -6.14
CA GLY A 30 -7.09 -20.05 -5.34
C GLY A 30 -7.99 -19.86 -4.12
N ASN A 31 -7.56 -20.38 -2.97
CA ASN A 31 -8.33 -20.30 -1.71
C ASN A 31 -8.68 -18.85 -1.30
N SER A 32 -7.87 -17.86 -1.72
CA SER A 32 -8.12 -16.46 -1.40
C SER A 32 -9.37 -15.89 -2.09
N TYR A 33 -9.87 -16.56 -3.13
CA TYR A 33 -11.05 -16.09 -3.86
C TYR A 33 -12.30 -16.00 -2.98
N HIS A 34 -12.46 -16.99 -2.08
CA HIS A 34 -13.64 -17.11 -1.19
C HIS A 34 -13.47 -16.38 0.16
N LEU A 35 -12.26 -15.90 0.48
CA LEU A 35 -12.00 -15.21 1.74
C LEU A 35 -12.61 -13.79 1.73
N GLY A 36 -13.09 -13.33 2.87
CA GLY A 36 -13.47 -11.93 3.09
C GLY A 36 -12.24 -11.01 3.14
N GLY A 37 -12.46 -9.69 3.00
CA GLY A 37 -11.44 -8.67 3.18
C GLY A 37 -10.84 -8.08 1.90
N GLY A 38 -9.84 -7.20 2.07
CA GLY A 38 -9.23 -6.43 1.00
C GLY A 38 -8.31 -7.25 0.11
N LYS A 39 -8.83 -7.80 -0.96
CA LYS A 39 -8.08 -8.62 -1.92
C LYS A 39 -7.44 -7.82 -3.05
N THR A 40 -7.31 -6.50 -2.92
CA THR A 40 -6.82 -5.62 -3.99
C THR A 40 -5.34 -5.82 -4.31
N GLY A 41 -4.60 -6.54 -3.47
CA GLY A 41 -3.17 -6.77 -3.60
C GLY A 41 -2.75 -7.76 -4.71
N PHE A 42 -3.67 -8.62 -5.16
CA PHE A 42 -3.32 -9.68 -6.09
C PHE A 42 -3.19 -9.17 -7.53
N TYR A 43 -2.14 -9.62 -8.23
CA TYR A 43 -1.91 -9.36 -9.66
C TYR A 43 -2.08 -7.89 -10.05
N ARG A 44 -1.50 -6.96 -9.29
CA ARG A 44 -1.58 -5.54 -9.61
C ARG A 44 -0.54 -5.17 -10.67
N ARG A 45 -1.01 -4.67 -11.79
CA ARG A 45 -0.16 -3.98 -12.75
C ARG A 45 -0.16 -2.50 -12.41
N LEU A 46 1.02 -1.92 -12.25
CA LEU A 46 1.13 -0.48 -12.00
C LEU A 46 0.67 0.33 -13.22
N ASP A 47 0.44 1.61 -12.99
CA ASP A 47 0.09 2.58 -14.00
C ASP A 47 1.04 3.76 -13.90
N TRP A 48 1.38 4.37 -15.04
CA TRP A 48 2.26 5.54 -15.09
C TRP A 48 1.60 6.80 -14.52
N ASP A 49 0.27 6.90 -14.67
CA ASP A 49 -0.50 8.08 -14.30
C ASP A 49 -1.16 7.97 -12.91
N SER A 50 -0.85 6.92 -12.16
CA SER A 50 -1.42 6.67 -10.83
C SER A 50 -0.34 6.45 -9.78
N PRO A 51 -0.56 6.89 -8.53
CA PRO A 51 0.36 6.62 -7.43
C PRO A 51 0.59 5.12 -7.23
N SER A 52 1.84 4.73 -6.99
CA SER A 52 2.15 3.34 -6.65
C SER A 52 1.48 2.95 -5.34
N PRO A 53 0.88 1.77 -5.27
CA PRO A 53 0.51 1.19 -3.98
C PRO A 53 1.73 0.97 -3.10
N THR A 54 1.49 0.76 -1.80
CA THR A 54 2.54 0.43 -0.84
C THR A 54 3.42 -0.72 -1.34
N VAL A 55 4.71 -0.45 -1.41
CA VAL A 55 5.74 -1.45 -1.75
C VAL A 55 5.91 -2.41 -0.57
N VAL A 56 6.10 -3.67 -0.87
CA VAL A 56 6.25 -4.74 0.12
C VAL A 56 7.59 -5.42 0.01
N THR A 57 7.92 -6.25 1.00
CA THR A 57 9.23 -6.88 1.14
C THR A 57 9.55 -7.97 0.11
N HIS A 58 8.59 -8.38 -0.71
CA HIS A 58 8.80 -9.43 -1.71
C HIS A 58 7.98 -9.13 -2.98
N PRO A 59 8.62 -8.99 -4.16
CA PRO A 59 7.97 -8.53 -5.38
C PRO A 59 7.03 -9.56 -6.03
N ALA A 60 7.15 -10.82 -5.66
CA ALA A 60 6.44 -11.95 -6.29
C ALA A 60 5.57 -12.74 -5.31
N MET A 61 5.16 -12.16 -4.19
CA MET A 61 4.15 -12.78 -3.32
C MET A 61 2.76 -12.63 -3.94
N PRO A 62 1.92 -13.70 -3.90
CA PRO A 62 0.61 -13.67 -4.56
C PRO A 62 -0.26 -12.48 -4.18
N ALA A 63 -0.31 -12.19 -2.87
CA ALA A 63 -1.19 -11.16 -2.32
C ALA A 63 -0.67 -9.72 -2.52
N THR A 64 0.57 -9.55 -2.98
CA THR A 64 1.22 -8.23 -2.98
C THR A 64 2.06 -8.00 -4.23
N GLU A 65 1.85 -8.82 -5.26
CA GLU A 65 2.58 -8.71 -6.52
C GLU A 65 2.33 -7.37 -7.21
N LEU A 66 3.41 -6.70 -7.53
CA LEU A 66 3.43 -5.48 -8.32
C LEU A 66 4.14 -5.77 -9.65
N ALA A 67 3.40 -5.67 -10.74
CA ALA A 67 3.93 -5.84 -12.09
C ALA A 67 4.24 -4.48 -12.72
N HIS A 68 5.26 -4.47 -13.57
CA HIS A 68 5.63 -3.30 -14.36
C HIS A 68 4.45 -2.84 -15.26
N PRO A 69 4.23 -1.53 -15.46
CA PRO A 69 3.08 -1.02 -16.21
C PRO A 69 2.95 -1.62 -17.60
N THR A 70 4.03 -1.75 -18.34
CA THR A 70 4.05 -2.20 -19.75
C THR A 70 4.73 -3.53 -19.97
N GLU A 71 5.64 -3.96 -19.08
CA GLU A 71 6.38 -5.21 -19.22
C GLU A 71 5.73 -6.32 -18.37
N ASN A 72 5.85 -7.56 -18.86
CA ASN A 72 5.27 -8.72 -18.17
C ASN A 72 6.27 -9.32 -17.16
N ARG A 73 6.62 -8.54 -16.16
CA ARG A 73 7.56 -8.89 -15.08
C ARG A 73 7.21 -8.19 -13.77
N PRO A 74 7.69 -8.68 -12.63
CA PRO A 74 7.71 -7.93 -11.39
C PRO A 74 8.58 -6.66 -11.53
N LEU A 75 8.42 -5.73 -10.61
CA LEU A 75 9.29 -4.56 -10.51
C LEU A 75 10.72 -4.98 -10.14
N SER A 76 11.69 -4.31 -10.73
CA SER A 76 13.12 -4.46 -10.42
C SER A 76 13.49 -3.77 -9.10
N ILE A 77 14.69 -4.07 -8.57
CA ILE A 77 15.25 -3.38 -7.40
C ILE A 77 15.33 -1.87 -7.64
N GLN A 78 15.72 -1.44 -8.84
CA GLN A 78 15.85 -0.02 -9.14
C GLN A 78 14.50 0.70 -9.15
N GLU A 79 13.46 0.04 -9.68
CA GLU A 79 12.10 0.58 -9.65
C GLU A 79 11.55 0.63 -8.21
N TYR A 80 11.81 -0.39 -7.39
CA TYR A 80 11.49 -0.38 -5.96
C TYR A 80 12.18 0.78 -5.23
N LYS A 81 13.49 1.00 -5.48
CA LYS A 81 14.24 2.13 -4.91
C LYS A 81 13.59 3.45 -5.27
N ARG A 82 13.28 3.67 -6.56
CA ARG A 82 12.67 4.93 -7.03
C ARG A 82 11.28 5.17 -6.45
N ILE A 83 10.44 4.14 -6.32
CA ILE A 83 9.12 4.25 -5.69
C ILE A 83 9.25 4.66 -4.22
N GLN A 84 10.25 4.14 -3.52
CA GLN A 84 10.56 4.49 -2.12
C GLN A 84 11.43 5.75 -2.00
N GLU A 85 11.69 6.43 -3.12
CA GLU A 85 12.47 7.68 -3.20
C GLU A 85 13.92 7.56 -2.70
N PHE A 86 14.52 6.37 -2.81
CA PHE A 86 15.97 6.22 -2.62
C PHE A 86 16.73 6.90 -3.76
N PRO A 87 17.87 7.55 -3.48
CA PRO A 87 18.77 8.01 -4.53
C PRO A 87 19.20 6.87 -5.45
N ASP A 88 19.39 7.14 -6.73
CA ASP A 88 19.75 6.10 -7.71
C ASP A 88 21.12 5.47 -7.42
N ASP A 89 22.04 6.23 -6.85
CA ASP A 89 23.38 5.79 -6.43
C ASP A 89 23.40 5.10 -5.07
N TRP A 90 22.27 5.06 -4.34
CA TRP A 90 22.22 4.38 -3.05
C TRP A 90 22.44 2.87 -3.20
N VAL A 91 23.51 2.37 -2.62
CA VAL A 91 23.87 0.95 -2.67
C VAL A 91 23.11 0.19 -1.60
N ILE A 92 22.46 -0.91 -1.98
CA ILE A 92 21.79 -1.83 -1.06
C ILE A 92 22.49 -3.19 -1.18
N GLU A 93 23.04 -3.66 -0.09
CA GLU A 93 23.84 -4.88 -0.03
C GLU A 93 22.97 -6.11 0.28
N GLY A 94 23.53 -7.31 0.05
CA GLY A 94 22.91 -8.58 0.34
C GLY A 94 22.36 -9.30 -0.90
N SER A 95 21.66 -10.40 -0.65
CA SER A 95 21.00 -11.19 -1.71
C SER A 95 19.88 -10.39 -2.37
N LEU A 96 19.40 -10.86 -3.53
CA LEU A 96 18.29 -10.23 -4.24
C LEU A 96 17.05 -10.06 -3.34
N LEU A 97 16.72 -11.08 -2.54
CA LEU A 97 15.57 -11.02 -1.63
C LEU A 97 15.82 -10.07 -0.46
N ASP A 98 17.04 -10.01 0.06
CA ASP A 98 17.39 -9.06 1.11
C ASP A 98 17.26 -7.62 0.64
N LYS A 99 17.64 -7.33 -0.60
CA LYS A 99 17.48 -6.00 -1.21
C LYS A 99 16.01 -5.59 -1.28
N TYR A 100 15.13 -6.46 -1.77
CA TYR A 100 13.68 -6.19 -1.76
C TYR A 100 13.13 -5.99 -0.34
N LYS A 101 13.57 -6.80 0.61
CA LYS A 101 13.15 -6.71 2.01
C LYS A 101 13.57 -5.39 2.64
N GLN A 102 14.81 -4.96 2.43
CA GLN A 102 15.31 -3.68 2.94
C GLN A 102 14.51 -2.50 2.38
N ILE A 103 14.29 -2.47 1.05
CA ILE A 103 13.55 -1.40 0.41
C ILE A 103 12.08 -1.41 0.85
N GLY A 104 11.45 -2.58 0.89
CA GLY A 104 10.04 -2.71 1.27
C GLY A 104 9.75 -2.37 2.74
N ASN A 105 10.74 -2.48 3.62
CA ASN A 105 10.64 -2.06 5.03
C ASN A 105 10.91 -0.57 5.22
N ALA A 106 11.43 0.11 4.22
CA ALA A 106 11.74 1.53 4.33
C ALA A 106 10.48 2.39 4.24
N VAL A 107 10.49 3.53 4.90
CA VAL A 107 9.51 4.60 4.71
C VAL A 107 10.00 5.47 3.54
N PRO A 108 9.13 5.83 2.57
CA PRO A 108 9.51 6.74 1.50
C PRO A 108 10.11 8.04 2.05
N VAL A 109 11.22 8.48 1.46
CA VAL A 109 11.98 9.64 1.96
C VAL A 109 11.11 10.90 2.00
N GLY A 110 10.26 11.13 0.99
CA GLY A 110 9.32 12.26 0.95
C GLY A 110 8.30 12.22 2.07
N LEU A 111 7.78 11.04 2.42
CA LEU A 111 6.86 10.89 3.55
C LEU A 111 7.56 11.23 4.87
N GLY A 112 8.77 10.72 5.10
CA GLY A 112 9.57 11.05 6.27
C GLY A 112 9.84 12.55 6.39
N ARG A 113 10.14 13.20 5.25
CA ARG A 113 10.34 14.65 5.18
C ARG A 113 9.06 15.43 5.50
N ALA A 114 7.91 15.01 4.99
CA ALA A 114 6.62 15.65 5.27
C ALA A 114 6.28 15.56 6.76
N ILE A 115 6.43 14.40 7.37
CA ILE A 115 6.23 14.19 8.81
C ILE A 115 7.16 15.09 9.63
N GLY A 116 8.46 15.10 9.30
CA GLY A 116 9.44 15.94 10.00
C GLY A 116 9.13 17.42 9.91
N ARG A 117 8.68 17.91 8.75
CA ARG A 117 8.24 19.31 8.58
C ARG A 117 7.01 19.63 9.43
N THR A 118 6.04 18.74 9.47
CA THR A 118 4.82 18.93 10.27
C THR A 118 5.15 19.01 11.77
N ILE A 119 6.02 18.12 12.27
CA ILE A 119 6.48 18.16 13.67
C ILE A 119 7.23 19.45 13.96
N ALA A 120 8.13 19.89 13.07
CA ALA A 120 8.89 21.12 13.23
C ALA A 120 7.97 22.35 13.25
N ALA A 121 6.98 22.42 12.35
CA ALA A 121 5.99 23.49 12.30
C ALA A 121 5.16 23.54 13.60
N HIS A 122 4.67 22.41 14.07
CA HIS A 122 3.92 22.30 15.31
C HIS A 122 4.73 22.81 16.52
N ARG A 123 6.00 22.45 16.64
CA ARG A 123 6.89 22.95 17.70
C ARG A 123 7.10 24.46 17.65
N GLN A 124 6.97 25.08 16.48
CA GLN A 124 7.09 26.53 16.26
C GLN A 124 5.75 27.26 16.41
N GLY A 125 4.67 26.57 16.78
CA GLY A 125 3.32 27.11 16.88
C GLY A 125 2.68 27.45 15.53
N VAL A 126 3.22 26.91 14.43
CA VAL A 126 2.65 27.08 13.09
C VAL A 126 1.57 26.01 12.86
N GLU A 127 0.33 26.46 12.72
CA GLU A 127 -0.75 25.55 12.32
C GLU A 127 -0.59 25.11 10.87
N THR A 128 -0.57 23.80 10.68
CA THR A 128 -0.62 23.20 9.34
C THR A 128 -2.04 22.74 9.08
N ALA A 129 -2.78 23.50 8.25
CA ALA A 129 -4.11 23.09 7.83
C ALA A 129 -4.03 21.85 6.92
N ALA A 130 -4.96 20.92 7.11
CA ALA A 130 -5.14 19.85 6.15
C ALA A 130 -5.54 20.44 4.78
N PRO A 131 -5.09 19.86 3.64
CA PRO A 131 -5.54 20.30 2.34
C PRO A 131 -7.06 20.26 2.26
N GLU A 132 -7.64 21.30 1.64
CA GLU A 132 -9.10 21.38 1.45
C GLU A 132 -9.62 20.15 0.70
N GLY A 133 -10.69 19.54 1.19
CA GLY A 133 -11.30 18.34 0.61
C GLY A 133 -10.51 17.05 0.82
N PHE A 134 -9.41 17.06 1.62
CA PHE A 134 -8.66 15.86 1.91
C PHE A 134 -9.40 14.97 2.93
N PRO A 135 -9.77 13.74 2.60
CA PRO A 135 -10.41 12.84 3.55
C PRO A 135 -9.38 12.34 4.58
N TYR A 136 -9.63 12.48 5.87
CA TYR A 136 -8.78 11.91 6.92
C TYR A 136 -8.67 10.39 6.86
N SER A 137 -9.66 9.73 6.26
CA SER A 137 -9.62 8.31 5.96
C SER A 137 -10.07 8.05 4.53
N ARG A 138 -9.35 7.18 3.82
CA ARG A 138 -9.75 6.70 2.49
C ARG A 138 -10.96 5.76 2.52
N TYR A 139 -11.38 5.33 3.69
CA TYR A 139 -12.54 4.46 3.87
C TYR A 139 -13.71 5.29 4.35
N LYS A 140 -14.82 5.24 3.61
CA LYS A 140 -16.05 5.95 3.96
C LYS A 140 -16.54 5.54 5.35
N GLY A 141 -16.86 6.49 6.20
CA GLY A 141 -17.39 6.26 7.53
C GLY A 141 -16.37 5.70 8.55
N THR A 142 -15.06 5.94 8.33
CA THR A 142 -13.99 5.47 9.22
C THR A 142 -13.02 6.58 9.65
N SER A 143 -13.42 7.85 9.52
CA SER A 143 -12.65 8.95 10.11
C SER A 143 -12.67 8.85 11.64
N ASP A 144 -11.68 9.45 12.29
CA ASP A 144 -11.60 9.60 13.73
C ASP A 144 -12.87 10.23 14.29
N HIS A 145 -13.34 11.33 13.70
CA HIS A 145 -14.58 12.01 14.07
C HIS A 145 -15.83 11.10 13.95
N GLU A 146 -15.98 10.36 12.86
CA GLU A 146 -17.08 9.41 12.69
C GLU A 146 -16.98 8.23 13.66
N PHE A 147 -15.76 7.80 13.99
CA PHE A 147 -15.50 6.76 14.98
C PHE A 147 -15.89 7.23 16.38
N GLU A 148 -15.43 8.41 16.81
CA GLU A 148 -15.76 9.02 18.10
C GLU A 148 -17.28 9.27 18.25
N THR A 149 -17.89 9.87 17.24
CA THR A 149 -19.34 10.11 17.22
C THR A 149 -20.12 8.79 17.29
N GLY A 150 -19.63 7.75 16.61
CA GLY A 150 -20.22 6.41 16.67
C GLY A 150 -20.15 5.77 18.05
N ILE A 151 -19.06 5.99 18.80
CA ILE A 151 -18.92 5.55 20.19
C ILE A 151 -19.84 6.34 21.12
N LEU A 152 -19.80 7.66 21.04
CA LEU A 152 -20.59 8.56 21.87
C LEU A 152 -22.11 8.36 21.68
N SER A 153 -22.52 8.06 20.44
CA SER A 153 -23.93 7.77 20.13
C SER A 153 -24.36 6.33 20.48
N GLY A 154 -23.50 5.50 21.06
CA GLY A 154 -23.79 4.10 21.40
C GLY A 154 -23.95 3.15 20.21
N LYS A 155 -23.69 3.61 18.98
CA LYS A 155 -23.79 2.79 17.76
C LYS A 155 -22.63 1.80 17.58
N ARG A 156 -21.52 2.03 18.30
CA ARG A 156 -20.36 1.12 18.32
C ARG A 156 -20.02 0.74 19.75
N LYS A 157 -19.88 -0.55 20.02
CA LYS A 157 -19.38 -1.06 21.31
C LYS A 157 -17.86 -0.95 21.31
N LYS A 158 -17.26 -0.46 22.41
CA LYS A 158 -15.80 -0.56 22.64
C LYS A 158 -15.44 -2.04 22.68
N THR A 159 -14.57 -2.50 21.81
CA THR A 159 -13.93 -3.81 21.94
C THR A 159 -12.82 -3.73 22.98
N SER A 160 -12.66 -4.76 23.80
CA SER A 160 -11.68 -4.81 24.90
C SER A 160 -10.22 -4.58 24.45
N SER A 161 -9.91 -4.76 23.18
CA SER A 161 -8.60 -4.50 22.58
C SER A 161 -8.34 -3.00 22.25
N GLN A 162 -9.32 -2.12 22.44
CA GLN A 162 -9.20 -0.68 22.20
C GLN A 162 -9.08 0.12 23.51
N LEU A 163 -8.83 -0.57 24.62
CA LEU A 163 -8.62 0.06 25.91
C LEU A 163 -7.20 0.63 25.99
N THR A 164 -7.17 1.94 25.97
CA THR A 164 -6.23 2.84 26.66
C THR A 164 -4.75 2.59 26.45
N ILE A 165 -4.17 3.25 25.46
CA ILE A 165 -2.79 3.71 25.58
C ILE A 165 -2.88 5.03 26.36
N GLU A 166 -2.73 4.99 27.67
CA GLU A 166 -2.41 6.17 28.47
C GLU A 166 -0.93 6.43 28.24
N PHE A 167 -0.62 7.59 27.71
CA PHE A 167 0.75 8.10 27.68
C PHE A 167 0.95 8.87 29.00
N ASP A 168 1.79 8.35 29.88
CA ASP A 168 2.37 9.08 31.00
C ASP A 168 3.36 10.14 30.48
#